data_43775a24843bac02c1c876410bd91757
#
_entry.id   43775a24843bac02c1c876410bd91757
#
_cell.length_a   1.000
_cell.length_b   1.000
_cell.length_c   1.000
_cell.angle_alpha   90.00
_cell.angle_beta   90.00
_cell.angle_gamma   90.00
#
_symmetry.space_group_name_H-M   'P 1'
#
loop_
_entity.id
_entity.type
_entity.pdbx_description
1 polymer ?
#
loop_
_entity_poly.entity_id
_entity_poly.type
_entity_poly.pdbx_seq_one_letter_code
_entity_poly.pdbx_strand_id
1 'polypeptide(L)' 'NTFHGAFVAARIRGMDVYDAACFASATSALKCTRFGAQQGIPHFDEVLAFMKEHKGVIRDGQA' A
#
# COMPACT_ATOMS: atom_id res chain seq x y z
N ASN A 1 -9.33 2.84 9.69
CA ASN A 1 -8.19 3.53 9.14
C ASN A 1 -7.49 2.68 8.08
N THR A 2 -7.35 3.23 6.89
CA THR A 2 -6.81 2.49 5.76
C THR A 2 -5.38 2.00 6.00
N PHE A 3 -4.52 2.88 6.49
CA PHE A 3 -3.13 2.51 6.73
C PHE A 3 -3.04 1.36 7.74
N HIS A 4 -3.71 1.52 8.85
CA HIS A 4 -3.65 0.51 9.91
C HIS A 4 -4.16 -0.85 9.40
N GLY A 5 -5.30 -0.84 8.73
CA GLY A 5 -5.85 -2.08 8.21
C GLY A 5 -4.94 -2.75 7.20
N ALA A 6 -4.35 -1.95 6.31
CA ALA A 6 -3.45 -2.47 5.30
C ALA A 6 -2.17 -3.02 5.94
N PHE A 7 -1.67 -2.34 6.96
CA PHE A 7 -0.47 -2.78 7.64
C PHE A 7 -0.69 -4.15 8.29
N VAL A 8 -1.80 -4.29 9.01
CA VAL A 8 -2.12 -5.54 9.66
C VAL A 8 -2.29 -6.65 8.63
N ALA A 9 -3.02 -6.38 7.56
CA ALA A 9 -3.25 -7.37 6.52
C ALA A 9 -1.93 -7.84 5.91
N ALA A 10 -1.01 -6.91 5.69
CA ALA A 10 0.28 -7.24 5.12
C ALA A 10 1.10 -8.10 6.07
N ARG A 11 1.04 -7.80 7.36
CA ARG A 11 1.75 -8.59 8.36
C ARG A 11 1.21 -10.02 8.40
N ILE A 12 -0.10 -10.15 8.31
CA ILE A 12 -0.72 -11.48 8.31
C ILE A 12 -0.25 -12.29 7.11
N ARG A 13 0.01 -11.64 5.99
CA ARG A 13 0.49 -12.30 4.79
C ARG A 13 1.98 -12.61 4.83
N GLY A 14 2.64 -12.27 5.92
CA GLY A 14 4.04 -12.62 6.09
C GLY A 14 5.05 -11.54 5.75
N MET A 15 4.60 -10.35 5.45
CA MET A 15 5.51 -9.25 5.19
C MET A 15 6.17 -8.78 6.48
N ASP A 16 7.44 -8.39 6.41
CA ASP A 16 8.08 -7.86 7.58
C ASP A 16 7.58 -6.43 7.81
N VAL A 17 8.01 -5.83 8.90
CA VAL A 17 7.51 -4.51 9.28
C VAL A 17 7.76 -3.46 8.20
N TYR A 18 8.96 -3.48 7.63
CA TYR A 18 9.30 -2.50 6.60
C TYR A 18 8.40 -2.66 5.37
N ASP A 19 8.30 -3.88 4.88
CA ASP A 19 7.48 -4.15 3.70
C ASP A 19 6.01 -3.87 3.98
N ALA A 20 5.56 -4.21 5.18
CA ALA A 20 4.17 -3.95 5.55
C ALA A 20 3.89 -2.45 5.59
N ALA A 21 4.85 -1.67 6.07
CA ALA A 21 4.69 -0.22 6.11
C ALA A 21 4.64 0.35 4.69
N CYS A 22 5.48 -0.16 3.81
CA CYS A 22 5.47 0.26 2.42
C CYS A 22 4.14 -0.08 1.76
N PHE A 23 3.65 -1.28 2.02
CA PHE A 23 2.38 -1.72 1.48
C PHE A 23 1.25 -0.82 1.99
N ALA A 24 1.25 -0.51 3.28
CA ALA A 24 0.21 0.33 3.85
C ALA A 24 0.26 1.74 3.28
N SER A 25 1.46 2.26 3.08
CA SER A 25 1.63 3.59 2.48
C SER A 25 1.10 3.60 1.04
N ALA A 26 1.41 2.55 0.29
CA ALA A 26 0.95 2.44 -1.08
C ALA A 26 -0.55 2.33 -1.14
N THR A 27 -1.15 1.57 -0.22
CA THR A 27 -2.58 1.42 -0.16
C THR A 27 -3.25 2.77 0.07
N SER A 28 -2.71 3.55 1.00
CA SER A 28 -3.27 4.86 1.30
C SER A 28 -3.13 5.81 0.11
N ALA A 29 -1.98 5.77 -0.54
CA ALA A 29 -1.75 6.63 -1.70
C ALA A 29 -2.71 6.28 -2.84
N LEU A 30 -2.87 4.98 -3.08
CA LEU A 30 -3.74 4.53 -4.15
C LEU A 30 -5.18 4.92 -3.87
N LYS A 31 -5.60 4.81 -2.61
CA LYS A 31 -6.95 5.21 -2.26
C LYS A 31 -7.16 6.69 -2.49
N CYS A 32 -6.15 7.49 -2.20
CA CYS A 32 -6.25 8.93 -2.42
C CYS A 32 -6.35 9.28 -3.90
N THR A 33 -5.65 8.55 -4.75
CA THR A 33 -5.70 8.83 -6.18
C THR A 33 -7.02 8.43 -6.80
N ARG A 34 -7.81 7.66 -6.08
CA ARG A 34 -9.13 7.26 -6.53
C ARG A 34 -10.19 8.17 -5.96
N PHE A 35 -9.86 9.43 -5.87
CA PHE A 35 -10.78 10.35 -5.27
C PHE A 35 -12.11 10.26 -5.98
N GLY A 36 -13.15 10.46 -5.23
CA GLY A 36 -14.48 10.39 -5.77
C GLY A 36 -15.03 9.00 -5.93
N ALA A 37 -14.17 8.02 -5.95
CA ALA A 37 -14.63 6.65 -6.05
C ALA A 37 -15.06 6.21 -4.66
N GLN A 38 -16.08 5.43 -4.63
CA GLN A 38 -16.60 4.95 -3.34
C GLN A 38 -16.34 3.47 -3.17
N GLN A 39 -15.29 3.00 -3.77
CA GLN A 39 -15.00 1.59 -3.73
C GLN A 39 -14.35 1.13 -2.45
N GLY A 40 -13.96 2.06 -1.62
CA GLY A 40 -13.35 1.67 -0.37
C GLY A 40 -11.88 1.32 -0.55
N ILE A 41 -11.43 0.29 0.12
CA ILE A 41 -10.03 -0.08 0.13
C ILE A 41 -9.64 -0.85 -1.13
N PRO A 42 -8.51 -0.49 -1.75
CA PRO A 42 -8.06 -1.20 -2.95
C PRO A 42 -7.78 -2.67 -2.65
N HIS A 43 -7.92 -3.49 -3.66
CA HIS A 43 -7.59 -4.90 -3.54
C HIS A 43 -6.09 -5.09 -3.38
N PHE A 44 -5.71 -6.16 -2.73
CA PHE A 44 -4.32 -6.48 -2.49
C PHE A 44 -3.50 -6.46 -3.79
N ASP A 45 -4.02 -7.10 -4.83
CA ASP A 45 -3.33 -7.16 -6.11
C ASP A 45 -3.12 -5.79 -6.74
N GLU A 46 -4.07 -4.91 -6.56
CA GLU A 46 -3.95 -3.56 -7.08
C GLU A 46 -2.83 -2.81 -6.39
N VAL A 47 -2.73 -3.01 -5.09
CA VAL A 47 -1.70 -2.34 -4.31
C VAL A 47 -0.32 -2.86 -4.71
N LEU A 48 -0.20 -4.17 -4.90
CA LEU A 48 1.06 -4.75 -5.32
C LEU A 48 1.50 -4.20 -6.67
N ALA A 49 0.55 -4.09 -7.60
CA ALA A 49 0.85 -3.55 -8.92
C ALA A 49 1.30 -2.09 -8.82
N PHE A 50 0.62 -1.34 -7.97
CA PHE A 50 0.96 0.06 -7.76
C PHE A 50 2.37 0.20 -7.17
N MET A 51 2.70 -0.63 -6.20
CA MET A 51 4.02 -0.63 -5.59
C MET A 51 5.10 -0.98 -6.61
N LYS A 52 4.82 -1.95 -7.45
CA LYS A 52 5.77 -2.35 -8.46
C LYS A 52 6.05 -1.22 -9.43
N GLU A 53 5.01 -0.51 -9.81
CA GLU A 53 5.11 0.60 -10.72
C GLU A 53 5.90 1.77 -10.13
N HIS A 54 5.80 1.95 -8.82
CA HIS A 54 6.43 3.06 -8.12
C HIS A 54 7.57 2.62 -7.23
N LYS A 55 8.06 1.43 -7.44
CA LYS A 55 9.06 0.85 -6.58
C LYS A 55 10.32 1.69 -6.48
N GLY A 56 10.76 2.25 -7.60
CA GLY A 56 11.95 3.08 -7.58
C GLY A 56 11.78 4.31 -6.71
N VAL A 57 10.61 4.93 -6.81
CA VAL A 57 10.30 6.11 -6.03
C VAL A 57 10.28 5.80 -4.54
N ILE A 58 9.58 4.74 -4.19
CA ILE A 58 9.44 4.35 -2.80
C ILE A 58 10.79 3.98 -2.19
N ARG A 59 11.55 3.15 -2.90
CA ARG A 59 12.83 2.70 -2.38
C ARG A 59 13.85 3.81 -2.31
N ASP A 60 13.89 4.64 -3.32
CA ASP A 60 14.82 5.75 -3.32
C ASP A 60 14.49 6.72 -2.20
N GLY A 61 13.22 6.88 -1.91
CA GLY A 61 12.81 7.72 -0.81
C GLY A 61 13.26 7.17 0.53
N GLN A 62 13.49 5.88 0.61
CA GLN A 62 13.93 5.24 1.84
C GLN A 62 15.44 5.18 1.94
N ALA A 63 16.08 5.20 0.83
CA ALA A 63 17.52 5.15 0.82
C ALA A 63 18.12 6.40 1.40
#